data_8c68d8fb4ff8e02f379fe526a737fdea
#
_entry.id   8c68d8fb4ff8e02f379fe526a737fdea
#
_cell.length_a   1.000
_cell.length_b   1.000
_cell.length_c   1.000
_cell.angle_alpha   90.00
_cell.angle_beta   90.00
_cell.angle_gamma   90.00
#
_symmetry.space_group_name_H-M   'P 1'
#
loop_
_entity.id
_entity.type
_entity.pdbx_description
1 polymer ?
#
loop_
_entity_poly.entity_id
_entity_poly.type
_entity_poly.pdbx_seq_one_letter_code
_entity_poly.pdbx_strand_id
1 'polypeptide(L)'
;QHRFGVAQRSKLWLKNNLPPHILVMTATPIPRTLAMSIYGDLDVSIIKELPPGRIPVKTVHRYENKRLQVFKFIKDQIDKDEQAYIVYPLIEESSKLDYKDLMDGYESISRYFPKPKYQISIVHGKMSSEEKKIEMDRFINHKTQIMVATTVIEVGVDIPNASLILIESAERFGLS
;
A
#
# COMPACT_ATOMS: atom_id res chain seq x y z
N GLN A 1 -4.14 -14.22 -0.44
CA GLN A 1 -5.47 -14.55 -0.98
C GLN A 1 -5.80 -13.73 -2.24
N HIS A 2 -5.46 -12.46 -2.33
CA HIS A 2 -5.79 -11.57 -3.45
C HIS A 2 -5.26 -12.04 -4.82
N ARG A 3 -4.25 -12.89 -4.84
CA ARG A 3 -3.64 -13.44 -6.07
C ARG A 3 -4.38 -14.66 -6.65
N PHE A 4 -5.37 -15.24 -5.93
CA PHE A 4 -6.07 -16.42 -6.36
C PHE A 4 -7.52 -16.13 -6.71
N GLY A 5 -7.89 -16.29 -7.98
CA GLY A 5 -9.27 -16.21 -8.44
C GLY A 5 -10.12 -17.38 -7.91
N VAL A 6 -11.45 -17.26 -8.01
CA VAL A 6 -12.41 -18.27 -7.54
C VAL A 6 -12.14 -19.66 -8.16
N ALA A 7 -11.88 -19.68 -9.47
CA ALA A 7 -11.58 -20.92 -10.21
C ALA A 7 -10.28 -21.60 -9.77
N GLN A 8 -9.28 -20.85 -9.33
CA GLN A 8 -8.03 -21.41 -8.80
C GLN A 8 -8.22 -22.00 -7.40
N ARG A 9 -9.06 -21.34 -6.58
CA ARG A 9 -9.41 -21.83 -5.24
C ARG A 9 -10.21 -23.13 -5.31
N SER A 10 -11.18 -23.23 -6.22
CA SER A 10 -11.96 -24.45 -6.44
C SER A 10 -11.09 -25.66 -6.83
N LYS A 11 -10.03 -25.43 -7.62
CA LYS A 11 -9.08 -26.49 -7.99
C LYS A 11 -8.29 -27.04 -6.80
N LEU A 12 -8.05 -26.24 -5.76
CA LEU A 12 -7.40 -26.73 -4.53
C LEU A 12 -8.27 -27.72 -3.77
N TRP A 13 -9.59 -27.53 -3.78
CA TRP A 13 -10.53 -28.43 -3.10
C TRP A 13 -10.68 -29.78 -3.79
N LEU A 14 -10.52 -29.79 -5.11
CA LEU A 14 -10.67 -30.99 -5.95
C LEU A 14 -9.35 -31.74 -6.18
N LYS A 15 -8.25 -31.29 -5.59
CA LYS A 15 -6.92 -31.85 -5.87
C LYS A 15 -6.72 -33.27 -5.32
N ASN A 16 -7.40 -33.62 -4.25
CA ASN A 16 -7.29 -34.93 -3.59
C ASN A 16 -8.66 -35.63 -3.50
N ASN A 17 -8.66 -36.94 -3.42
CA ASN A 17 -9.88 -37.72 -3.21
C ASN A 17 -10.55 -37.47 -1.85
N LEU A 18 -9.78 -37.04 -0.86
CA LEU A 18 -10.27 -36.56 0.44
C LEU A 18 -10.10 -35.03 0.47
N PRO A 19 -11.15 -34.29 0.84
CA PRO A 19 -11.06 -32.84 0.96
C PRO A 19 -9.94 -32.45 1.93
N PRO A 20 -9.01 -31.55 1.53
CA PRO A 20 -7.96 -31.07 2.43
C PRO A 20 -8.53 -30.12 3.47
N HIS A 21 -7.89 -30.02 4.64
CA HIS A 21 -8.14 -28.93 5.57
C HIS A 21 -7.64 -27.62 4.94
N ILE A 22 -8.50 -26.60 4.90
CA ILE A 22 -8.22 -25.33 4.23
C ILE A 22 -8.26 -24.20 5.23
N LEU A 23 -7.16 -23.46 5.34
CA LEU A 23 -7.07 -22.21 6.08
C LEU A 23 -6.92 -21.05 5.12
N VAL A 24 -7.90 -20.15 5.12
CA VAL A 24 -7.87 -18.91 4.34
C VAL A 24 -7.57 -17.74 5.26
N MET A 25 -6.46 -17.06 5.03
CA MET A 25 -6.07 -15.86 5.80
C MET A 25 -6.11 -14.62 4.92
N THR A 26 -6.66 -13.54 5.44
CA THR A 26 -6.69 -12.23 4.79
C THR A 26 -6.46 -11.11 5.79
N ALA A 27 -5.75 -10.08 5.38
CA ALA A 27 -5.58 -8.87 6.17
C ALA A 27 -6.72 -7.85 5.96
N THR A 28 -7.53 -8.02 4.90
CA THR A 28 -8.70 -7.16 4.67
C THR A 28 -9.91 -7.69 5.44
N PRO A 29 -10.60 -6.84 6.23
CA PRO A 29 -11.81 -7.26 6.93
C PRO A 29 -12.91 -7.56 5.91
N ILE A 30 -13.36 -8.82 5.86
CA ILE A 30 -14.49 -9.24 5.04
C ILE A 30 -15.69 -9.34 5.99
N PRO A 31 -16.81 -8.62 5.73
CA PRO A 31 -18.01 -8.77 6.53
C PRO A 31 -18.43 -10.25 6.62
N ARG A 32 -18.81 -10.71 7.83
CA ARG A 32 -19.15 -12.12 8.06
C ARG A 32 -20.18 -12.66 7.07
N THR A 33 -21.18 -11.87 6.71
CA THR A 33 -22.21 -12.21 5.71
C THR A 33 -21.62 -12.47 4.34
N LEU A 34 -20.65 -11.64 3.92
CA LEU A 34 -19.98 -11.78 2.64
C LEU A 34 -19.00 -12.97 2.68
N ALA A 35 -18.33 -13.20 3.79
CA ALA A 35 -17.46 -14.36 3.98
C ALA A 35 -18.25 -15.67 3.87
N MET A 36 -19.42 -15.76 4.48
CA MET A 36 -20.32 -16.92 4.36
C MET A 36 -20.82 -17.14 2.92
N SER A 37 -21.12 -16.06 2.18
CA SER A 37 -21.53 -16.16 0.78
C SER A 37 -20.41 -16.61 -0.17
N ILE A 38 -19.15 -16.21 0.13
CA ILE A 38 -17.99 -16.49 -0.74
C ILE A 38 -17.35 -17.86 -0.41
N TYR A 39 -17.33 -18.24 0.87
CA TYR A 39 -16.58 -19.39 1.37
C TYR A 39 -17.47 -20.55 1.84
N GLY A 40 -18.80 -20.40 1.80
CA GLY A 40 -19.75 -21.44 2.16
C GLY A 40 -19.54 -21.94 3.60
N ASP A 41 -19.13 -23.18 3.73
CA ASP A 41 -19.04 -23.94 5.01
C ASP A 41 -17.79 -23.64 5.83
N LEU A 42 -17.05 -22.56 5.57
CA LEU A 42 -15.88 -22.20 6.37
C LEU A 42 -16.26 -21.41 7.63
N ASP A 43 -15.74 -21.84 8.76
CA ASP A 43 -15.80 -21.08 10.01
C ASP A 43 -14.94 -19.82 9.92
N VAL A 44 -15.44 -18.69 10.46
CA VAL A 44 -14.74 -17.40 10.43
C VAL A 44 -14.26 -17.05 11.83
N SER A 45 -12.94 -16.95 11.97
CA SER A 45 -12.28 -16.42 13.17
C SER A 45 -11.67 -15.06 12.87
N ILE A 46 -11.90 -14.09 13.77
CA ILE A 46 -11.41 -12.71 13.61
C ILE A 46 -10.43 -12.39 14.75
N ILE A 47 -9.20 -12.03 14.39
CA ILE A 47 -8.20 -11.51 15.31
C ILE A 47 -8.43 -10.01 15.41
N LYS A 48 -8.95 -9.53 16.56
CA LYS A 48 -9.29 -8.12 16.79
C LYS A 48 -8.17 -7.34 17.50
N GLU A 49 -7.29 -8.04 18.16
CA GLU A 49 -6.22 -7.43 18.95
C GLU A 49 -5.07 -6.98 18.06
N LEU A 50 -4.54 -5.81 18.35
CA LEU A 50 -3.32 -5.33 17.71
C LEU A 50 -2.11 -6.00 18.35
N PRO A 51 -1.05 -6.28 17.58
CA PRO A 51 0.22 -6.74 18.13
C PRO A 51 0.74 -5.77 19.21
N PRO A 52 1.45 -6.27 20.22
CA PRO A 52 2.07 -5.43 21.24
C PRO A 52 2.95 -4.34 20.61
N GLY A 53 2.84 -3.12 21.11
CA GLY A 53 3.63 -1.97 20.64
C GLY A 53 3.09 -1.27 19.38
N ARG A 54 2.02 -1.75 18.76
CA ARG A 54 1.44 -1.10 17.59
C ARG A 54 0.63 0.14 17.99
N ILE A 55 1.00 1.29 17.43
CA ILE A 55 0.32 2.57 17.66
C ILE A 55 -0.92 2.64 16.75
N PRO A 56 -2.09 3.09 17.25
CA PRO A 56 -3.28 3.29 16.42
C PRO A 56 -3.04 4.30 15.30
N VAL A 57 -3.49 3.96 14.08
CA VAL A 57 -3.37 4.84 12.93
C VAL A 57 -4.40 5.96 13.02
N LYS A 58 -3.96 7.20 12.85
CA LYS A 58 -4.84 8.37 12.75
C LYS A 58 -5.06 8.71 11.27
N THR A 59 -6.26 8.47 10.77
CA THR A 59 -6.66 8.84 9.42
C THR A 59 -7.25 10.24 9.39
N VAL A 60 -6.78 11.07 8.45
CA VAL A 60 -7.22 12.47 8.31
C VAL A 60 -7.44 12.77 6.83
N HIS A 61 -8.63 13.27 6.48
CA HIS A 61 -8.90 13.78 5.14
C HIS A 61 -8.51 15.26 5.01
N ARG A 62 -7.95 15.62 3.86
CA ARG A 62 -7.62 17.00 3.48
C ARG A 62 -7.98 17.23 2.01
N TYR A 63 -8.50 18.43 1.72
CA TYR A 63 -8.75 18.87 0.34
C TYR A 63 -7.47 19.39 -0.30
N GLU A 64 -7.45 19.43 -1.64
CA GLU A 64 -6.31 19.86 -2.46
C GLU A 64 -5.74 21.24 -2.04
N ASN A 65 -6.59 22.19 -1.67
CA ASN A 65 -6.17 23.52 -1.19
C ASN A 65 -5.32 23.47 0.09
N LYS A 66 -5.22 22.33 0.76
CA LYS A 66 -4.41 22.11 1.95
C LYS A 66 -3.11 21.32 1.69
N ARG A 67 -2.82 21.03 0.42
CA ARG A 67 -1.67 20.21 0.01
C ARG A 67 -0.34 20.68 0.60
N LEU A 68 -0.08 22.00 0.57
CA LEU A 68 1.14 22.56 1.15
C LEU A 68 1.25 22.35 2.66
N GLN A 69 0.11 22.34 3.38
CA GLN A 69 0.09 22.04 4.81
C GLN A 69 0.40 20.56 5.07
N VAL A 70 -0.07 19.67 4.21
CA VAL A 70 0.26 18.23 4.27
C VAL A 70 1.75 18.02 4.02
N PHE A 71 2.31 18.64 2.99
CA PHE A 71 3.74 18.55 2.70
C PHE A 71 4.61 19.11 3.83
N LYS A 72 4.19 20.22 4.46
CA LYS A 72 4.86 20.74 5.65
C LYS A 72 4.84 19.70 6.79
N PHE A 73 3.69 19.06 7.03
CA PHE A 73 3.58 18.03 8.04
C PHE A 73 4.50 16.83 7.74
N ILE A 74 4.54 16.36 6.48
CA ILE A 74 5.46 15.29 6.05
C ILE A 74 6.90 15.70 6.35
N LYS A 75 7.28 16.93 5.99
CA LYS A 75 8.61 17.46 6.25
C LYS A 75 8.95 17.46 7.74
N ASP A 76 8.02 17.89 8.58
CA ASP A 76 8.20 17.91 10.04
C ASP A 76 8.36 16.49 10.62
N GLN A 77 7.79 15.44 10.00
CA GLN A 77 8.01 14.06 10.39
C GLN A 77 9.38 13.55 9.89
N ILE A 78 9.74 13.84 8.64
CA ILE A 78 11.04 13.46 8.09
C ILE A 78 12.19 14.10 8.89
N ASP A 79 12.04 15.36 9.32
CA ASP A 79 13.03 16.05 10.16
C ASP A 79 13.14 15.41 11.59
N LYS A 80 12.22 14.46 11.95
CA LYS A 80 12.28 13.61 13.15
C LYS A 80 12.78 12.20 12.87
N ASP A 81 13.38 11.98 11.70
CA ASP A 81 13.91 10.70 11.24
C ASP A 81 12.83 9.66 10.84
N GLU A 82 11.60 10.12 10.59
CA GLU A 82 10.52 9.27 10.08
C GLU A 82 10.54 9.21 8.55
N GLN A 83 9.87 8.20 7.99
CA GLN A 83 9.73 8.03 6.54
C GLN A 83 8.25 8.10 6.12
N ALA A 84 8.02 8.49 4.87
CA ALA A 84 6.68 8.67 4.34
C ALA A 84 6.46 7.91 3.03
N TYR A 85 5.29 7.26 2.91
CA TYR A 85 4.76 6.80 1.64
C TYR A 85 3.86 7.86 1.03
N ILE A 86 3.95 8.06 -0.29
CA ILE A 86 3.01 8.85 -1.09
C ILE A 86 2.48 7.97 -2.21
N VAL A 87 1.19 7.65 -2.16
CA VAL A 87 0.56 6.69 -3.06
C VAL A 87 -0.38 7.42 -4.02
N TYR A 88 -0.19 7.18 -5.31
CA TYR A 88 -1.06 7.64 -6.39
C TYR A 88 -1.95 6.48 -6.86
N PRO A 89 -3.25 6.71 -7.15
CA PRO A 89 -4.12 5.67 -7.68
C PRO A 89 -3.66 5.23 -9.07
N LEU A 90 -3.86 3.95 -9.39
CA LEU A 90 -3.84 3.47 -10.76
C LEU A 90 -5.17 3.83 -11.43
N ILE A 91 -5.11 4.37 -12.65
CA ILE A 91 -6.28 4.58 -13.49
C ILE A 91 -6.34 3.37 -14.42
N GLU A 92 -7.31 2.47 -14.23
CA GLU A 92 -7.39 1.19 -14.95
C GLU A 92 -7.44 1.35 -16.49
N GLU A 93 -7.82 2.51 -17.00
CA GLU A 93 -8.05 2.71 -18.45
C GLU A 93 -6.77 3.02 -19.24
N SER A 94 -5.67 3.42 -18.63
CA SER A 94 -4.45 3.75 -19.37
C SER A 94 -3.17 3.76 -18.55
N SER A 95 -2.34 2.75 -18.72
CA SER A 95 -1.00 2.68 -18.13
C SER A 95 -0.06 3.86 -18.51
N LYS A 96 -0.43 4.63 -19.55
CA LYS A 96 0.33 5.83 -19.96
C LYS A 96 -0.08 7.04 -19.13
N LEU A 97 -1.38 7.20 -18.84
CA LEU A 97 -1.89 8.28 -18.00
C LEU A 97 -1.43 8.11 -16.55
N ASP A 98 -1.52 6.90 -16.01
CA ASP A 98 -1.03 6.59 -14.65
C ASP A 98 0.44 6.97 -14.45
N TYR A 99 1.27 6.65 -15.45
CA TYR A 99 2.68 6.99 -15.42
C TYR A 99 2.91 8.50 -15.49
N LYS A 100 2.12 9.22 -16.29
CA LYS A 100 2.21 10.69 -16.39
C LYS A 100 1.79 11.35 -15.09
N ASP A 101 0.65 10.96 -14.52
CA ASP A 101 0.15 11.51 -13.26
C ASP A 101 1.14 11.25 -12.11
N LEU A 102 1.76 10.06 -12.08
CA LEU A 102 2.82 9.75 -11.13
C LEU A 102 4.03 10.65 -11.31
N MET A 103 4.47 10.88 -12.56
CA MET A 103 5.66 11.70 -12.85
C MET A 103 5.42 13.18 -12.56
N ASP A 104 4.24 13.71 -12.88
CA ASP A 104 3.83 15.07 -12.54
C ASP A 104 3.77 15.25 -11.00
N GLY A 105 3.22 14.25 -10.32
CA GLY A 105 3.22 14.18 -8.86
C GLY A 105 4.63 14.11 -8.27
N TYR A 106 5.49 13.25 -8.82
CA TYR A 106 6.89 13.14 -8.40
C TYR A 106 7.66 14.45 -8.59
N GLU A 107 7.45 15.16 -9.70
CA GLU A 107 8.06 16.49 -9.90
C GLU A 107 7.59 17.49 -8.83
N SER A 108 6.29 17.53 -8.54
CA SER A 108 5.73 18.41 -7.50
C SER A 108 6.36 18.12 -6.13
N ILE A 109 6.48 16.85 -5.78
CA ILE A 109 7.12 16.41 -4.53
C ILE A 109 8.60 16.79 -4.53
N SER A 110 9.34 16.55 -5.64
CA SER A 110 10.76 16.84 -5.75
C SER A 110 11.07 18.34 -5.64
N ARG A 111 10.16 19.20 -6.11
CA ARG A 111 10.29 20.66 -5.93
C ARG A 111 10.15 21.08 -4.47
N TYR A 112 9.26 20.41 -3.72
CA TYR A 112 9.04 20.73 -2.31
C TYR A 112 10.09 20.07 -1.39
N PHE A 113 10.61 18.93 -1.78
CA PHE A 113 11.64 18.15 -1.07
C PHE A 113 12.93 18.08 -1.90
N PRO A 114 13.70 19.19 -1.99
CA PRO A 114 14.85 19.25 -2.89
C PRO A 114 16.03 18.43 -2.39
N LYS A 115 16.75 17.84 -3.35
CA LYS A 115 18.07 17.23 -3.11
C LYS A 115 19.10 18.33 -2.75
N PRO A 116 20.15 18.02 -1.99
CA PRO A 116 20.53 16.70 -1.46
C PRO A 116 19.85 16.34 -0.13
N LYS A 117 19.13 17.29 0.50
CA LYS A 117 18.57 17.08 1.85
C LYS A 117 17.56 15.93 1.88
N TYR A 118 16.71 15.85 0.87
CA TYR A 118 15.68 14.82 0.77
C TYR A 118 15.96 13.89 -0.41
N GLN A 119 15.88 12.58 -0.17
CA GLN A 119 16.01 11.57 -1.18
C GLN A 119 14.66 10.87 -1.36
N ILE A 120 14.27 10.65 -2.61
CA ILE A 120 12.97 10.08 -2.95
C ILE A 120 13.20 8.82 -3.77
N SER A 121 12.61 7.71 -3.34
CA SER A 121 12.45 6.50 -4.13
C SER A 121 11.13 6.53 -4.89
N ILE A 122 11.09 5.92 -6.05
CA ILE A 122 9.88 5.79 -6.86
C ILE A 122 9.66 4.33 -7.24
N VAL A 123 8.42 3.84 -7.09
CA VAL A 123 8.04 2.47 -7.47
C VAL A 123 6.73 2.48 -8.26
N HIS A 124 6.73 1.87 -9.45
CA HIS A 124 5.54 1.80 -10.29
C HIS A 124 5.46 0.50 -11.09
N GLY A 125 4.30 0.23 -11.68
CA GLY A 125 4.00 -1.04 -12.36
C GLY A 125 4.90 -1.38 -13.55
N LYS A 126 5.48 -0.37 -14.23
CA LYS A 126 6.35 -0.56 -15.39
C LYS A 126 7.79 -0.93 -15.06
N MET A 127 8.20 -0.82 -13.81
CA MET A 127 9.54 -1.22 -13.36
C MET A 127 9.67 -2.73 -13.32
N SER A 128 10.85 -3.23 -13.65
CA SER A 128 11.23 -4.61 -13.43
C SER A 128 11.23 -4.97 -11.94
N SER A 129 11.18 -6.25 -11.62
CA SER A 129 11.26 -6.71 -10.22
C SER A 129 12.58 -6.31 -9.54
N GLU A 130 13.66 -6.26 -10.30
CA GLU A 130 14.98 -5.86 -9.81
C GLU A 130 15.03 -4.36 -9.47
N GLU A 131 14.54 -3.50 -10.36
CA GLU A 131 14.44 -2.06 -10.12
C GLU A 131 13.57 -1.75 -8.90
N LYS A 132 12.41 -2.40 -8.78
CA LYS A 132 11.54 -2.28 -7.60
C LYS A 132 12.27 -2.66 -6.32
N LYS A 133 13.01 -3.76 -6.36
CA LYS A 133 13.79 -4.23 -5.21
C LYS A 133 14.86 -3.22 -4.81
N ILE A 134 15.58 -2.65 -5.76
CA ILE A 134 16.62 -1.63 -5.49
C ILE A 134 16.01 -0.41 -4.79
N GLU A 135 14.88 0.11 -5.29
CA GLU A 135 14.23 1.28 -4.70
C GLU A 135 13.62 0.97 -3.32
N MET A 136 13.08 -0.24 -3.13
CA MET A 136 12.61 -0.73 -1.83
C MET A 136 13.76 -0.85 -0.84
N ASP A 137 14.90 -1.45 -1.24
CA ASP A 137 16.06 -1.60 -0.38
C ASP A 137 16.64 -0.24 0.03
N ARG A 138 16.60 0.76 -0.85
CA ARG A 138 17.01 2.13 -0.52
C ARG A 138 16.10 2.73 0.56
N PHE A 139 14.80 2.50 0.47
CA PHE A 139 13.84 3.00 1.44
C PHE A 139 13.94 2.25 2.77
N ILE A 140 13.99 0.93 2.76
CA ILE A 140 14.15 0.09 3.95
C ILE A 140 15.45 0.46 4.72
N ASN A 141 16.54 0.67 3.99
CA ASN A 141 17.84 1.04 4.59
C ASN A 141 17.97 2.54 4.88
N HIS A 142 16.86 3.28 4.92
CA HIS A 142 16.81 4.71 5.27
C HIS A 142 17.65 5.63 4.37
N LYS A 143 17.99 5.17 3.15
CA LYS A 143 18.71 5.98 2.14
C LYS A 143 17.78 6.98 1.45
N THR A 144 16.49 6.77 1.53
CA THR A 144 15.45 7.67 1.02
C THR A 144 14.39 7.87 2.08
N GLN A 145 13.91 9.10 2.23
CA GLN A 145 12.93 9.49 3.24
C GLN A 145 11.49 9.39 2.74
N ILE A 146 11.32 9.45 1.42
CA ILE A 146 10.00 9.40 0.79
C ILE A 146 9.99 8.29 -0.26
N MET A 147 8.94 7.47 -0.23
CA MET A 147 8.63 6.50 -1.27
C MET A 147 7.38 6.94 -2.01
N VAL A 148 7.51 7.21 -3.31
CA VAL A 148 6.38 7.53 -4.20
C VAL A 148 6.01 6.27 -5.00
N ALA A 149 4.74 5.86 -4.95
CA ALA A 149 4.28 4.64 -5.60
C ALA A 149 2.91 4.78 -6.26
N THR A 150 2.64 4.02 -7.33
CA THR A 150 1.31 3.93 -7.96
C THR A 150 0.44 2.83 -7.39
N THR A 151 1.02 1.81 -6.79
CA THR A 151 0.30 0.71 -6.15
C THR A 151 0.69 0.62 -4.70
N VAL A 152 -0.24 0.11 -3.90
CA VAL A 152 0.12 -0.29 -2.54
C VAL A 152 1.22 -1.34 -2.68
N ILE A 153 2.40 -1.02 -2.20
CA ILE A 153 3.53 -1.93 -2.16
C ILE A 153 3.05 -3.17 -1.42
N GLU A 154 3.27 -4.32 -2.03
CA GLU A 154 2.71 -5.58 -1.55
C GLU A 154 2.87 -5.75 -0.05
N VAL A 155 1.77 -6.14 0.59
CA VAL A 155 1.68 -6.48 2.00
C VAL A 155 2.83 -7.43 2.39
N GLY A 156 3.64 -7.06 3.39
CA GLY A 156 4.66 -7.95 3.94
C GLY A 156 6.03 -7.35 4.19
N VAL A 157 6.27 -6.09 3.85
CA VAL A 157 7.50 -5.38 4.25
C VAL A 157 7.18 -4.53 5.46
N ASP A 158 7.72 -4.91 6.61
CA ASP A 158 7.66 -4.09 7.83
C ASP A 158 8.78 -3.05 7.78
N ILE A 159 8.39 -1.78 7.75
CA ILE A 159 9.32 -0.64 7.77
C ILE A 159 8.95 0.22 8.97
N PRO A 160 9.59 0.01 10.11
CA PRO A 160 9.19 0.66 11.37
C PRO A 160 9.19 2.19 11.31
N ASN A 161 10.11 2.77 10.51
CA ASN A 161 10.24 4.22 10.37
C ASN A 161 9.23 4.84 9.39
N ALA A 162 8.54 4.03 8.59
CA ALA A 162 7.51 4.51 7.67
C ALA A 162 6.18 4.73 8.41
N SER A 163 6.13 5.78 9.20
CA SER A 163 5.00 6.10 10.09
C SER A 163 3.86 6.85 9.40
N LEU A 164 4.08 7.33 8.16
CA LEU A 164 3.12 8.17 7.46
C LEU A 164 2.83 7.65 6.05
N ILE A 165 1.54 7.62 5.70
CA ILE A 165 1.08 7.39 4.32
C ILE A 165 0.20 8.55 3.87
N LEU A 166 0.54 9.16 2.73
CA LEU A 166 -0.31 10.09 2.00
C LEU A 166 -0.92 9.36 0.81
N ILE A 167 -2.23 9.36 0.71
CA ILE A 167 -2.97 8.80 -0.43
C ILE A 167 -3.53 9.97 -1.23
N GLU A 168 -2.99 10.18 -2.42
CA GLU A 168 -3.44 11.21 -3.36
C GLU A 168 -4.69 10.72 -4.10
N SER A 169 -5.64 11.61 -4.36
CA SER A 169 -6.90 11.29 -5.05
C SER A 169 -7.59 10.07 -4.44
N ALA A 170 -7.74 10.05 -3.12
CA ALA A 170 -8.24 8.91 -2.36
C ALA A 170 -9.64 8.44 -2.80
N GLU A 171 -10.44 9.32 -3.40
CA GLU A 171 -11.76 9.00 -3.97
C GLU A 171 -11.71 8.00 -5.14
N ARG A 172 -10.52 7.79 -5.72
CA ARG A 172 -10.30 6.81 -6.80
C ARG A 172 -9.98 5.41 -6.30
N PHE A 173 -9.73 5.26 -5.01
CA PHE A 173 -9.53 3.95 -4.38
C PHE A 173 -10.88 3.39 -3.93
N GLY A 174 -11.02 2.07 -3.98
CA GLY A 174 -12.18 1.39 -3.40
C GLY A 174 -12.21 1.50 -1.87
N LEU A 175 -13.36 1.15 -1.28
CA LEU A 175 -13.57 1.15 0.18
C LEU A 175 -12.97 -0.09 0.90
N SER A 176 -12.32 -0.98 0.16
CA SER A 176 -11.77 -2.24 0.68
C SER A 176 -10.27 -2.15 0.90
#